data_e1526dc27d1dc2412a150ed2063a04da
#
_entry.id   e1526dc27d1dc2412a150ed2063a04da
#
_cell.length_a   1.000
_cell.length_b   1.000
_cell.length_c   1.000
_cell.angle_alpha   90.00
_cell.angle_beta   90.00
_cell.angle_gamma   90.00
#
_symmetry.space_group_name_H-M   'P 1'
#
loop_
_entity.id
_entity.type
_entity.pdbx_description
1 polymer ?
#
loop_
_entity_poly.entity_id
_entity_poly.type
_entity_poly.pdbx_seq_one_letter_code
_entity_poly.pdbx_strand_id
1 'polypeptide(L)'
;MNVKETKKKIIQAGHRAVEQLIKVAKEDIIKHDPEDDLSADKLKNAAATKKLVIFDAFEILNRIELEREALESAEKGKSKIDTKQGFAERRSK
;
A
#
# COMPACT_ATOMS: atom_id res chain seq x y z
N MET A 1 -22.48 -1.26 10.61
CA MET A 1 -21.04 -1.32 10.40
C MET A 1 -20.39 0.05 10.51
N ASN A 2 -19.32 0.14 11.21
CA ASN A 2 -18.60 1.41 11.33
C ASN A 2 -17.55 1.48 10.23
N VAL A 3 -17.76 2.34 9.26
CA VAL A 3 -16.88 2.43 8.10
C VAL A 3 -15.47 2.82 8.49
N LYS A 4 -15.35 3.74 9.44
CA LYS A 4 -14.02 4.17 9.86
C LYS A 4 -13.23 3.04 10.49
N GLU A 5 -13.85 2.27 11.35
CA GLU A 5 -13.16 1.14 11.96
C GLU A 5 -12.87 0.06 10.96
N THR A 6 -13.78 -0.14 10.03
CA THR A 6 -13.55 -1.13 8.97
C THR A 6 -12.34 -0.71 8.13
N LYS A 7 -12.23 0.57 7.81
CA LYS A 7 -11.07 1.05 7.05
C LYS A 7 -9.78 0.84 7.82
N LYS A 8 -9.79 1.05 9.12
CA LYS A 8 -8.60 0.82 9.93
C LYS A 8 -8.19 -0.64 9.90
N LYS A 9 -9.16 -1.54 9.91
CA LYS A 9 -8.86 -2.97 9.83
C LYS A 9 -8.27 -3.32 8.47
N ILE A 10 -8.79 -2.72 7.41
CA ILE A 10 -8.25 -2.94 6.07
C ILE A 10 -6.83 -2.41 5.98
N ILE A 11 -6.56 -1.26 6.58
CA ILE A 11 -5.22 -0.70 6.60
C ILE A 11 -4.25 -1.64 7.31
N GLN A 12 -4.68 -2.21 8.44
CA GLN A 12 -3.83 -3.17 9.15
C GLN A 12 -3.56 -4.40 8.30
N ALA A 13 -4.58 -4.89 7.63
CA ALA A 13 -4.41 -6.04 6.74
C ALA A 13 -3.47 -5.70 5.60
N GLY A 14 -3.55 -4.48 5.10
CA GLY A 14 -2.67 -4.01 4.04
C GLY A 14 -1.21 -3.97 4.48
N HIS A 15 -0.97 -3.49 5.69
CA HIS A 15 0.40 -3.49 6.22
C HIS A 15 0.95 -4.90 6.33
N ARG A 16 0.11 -5.83 6.76
CA ARG A 16 0.55 -7.20 6.85
C ARG A 16 0.85 -7.78 5.48
N ALA A 17 0.02 -7.45 4.50
CA ALA A 17 0.26 -7.91 3.13
C ALA A 17 1.58 -7.37 2.61
N VAL A 18 1.89 -6.11 2.89
CA VAL A 18 3.16 -5.53 2.48
C VAL A 18 4.33 -6.28 3.10
N GLU A 19 4.22 -6.64 4.38
CA GLU A 19 5.26 -7.41 5.04
C GLU A 19 5.47 -8.76 4.37
N GLN A 20 4.38 -9.42 3.96
CA GLN A 20 4.50 -10.68 3.27
C GLN A 20 5.14 -10.51 1.90
N LEU A 21 4.77 -9.45 1.19
CA LEU A 21 5.36 -9.16 -0.11
C LEU A 21 6.86 -8.87 0.01
N ILE A 22 7.25 -8.18 1.08
CA ILE A 22 8.67 -7.91 1.33
C ILE A 22 9.43 -9.22 1.51
N LYS A 23 8.84 -10.18 2.21
CA LYS A 23 9.49 -11.47 2.39
C LYS A 23 9.72 -12.16 1.06
N VAL A 24 8.72 -12.15 0.20
CA VAL A 24 8.85 -12.75 -1.12
C VAL A 24 9.91 -12.01 -1.93
N ALA A 25 9.93 -10.69 -1.84
CA ALA A 25 10.90 -9.90 -2.60
C ALA A 25 12.32 -10.19 -2.16
N LYS A 26 12.51 -10.55 -0.90
CA LYS A 26 13.84 -10.85 -0.38
C LYS A 26 14.35 -12.24 -0.71
N GLU A 27 13.47 -13.11 -1.16
CA GLU A 27 13.90 -14.45 -1.49
C GLU A 27 14.85 -14.45 -2.67
N ASP A 28 15.84 -15.32 -2.62
CA ASP A 28 16.80 -15.38 -3.70
C ASP A 28 16.18 -15.98 -4.94
N ILE A 29 16.60 -15.47 -6.08
CA ILE A 29 16.16 -16.01 -7.35
C ILE A 29 16.94 -17.30 -7.58
N ILE A 30 16.27 -18.32 -8.09
CA ILE A 30 16.90 -19.60 -8.38
C ILE A 30 18.02 -19.38 -9.38
N LYS A 31 19.17 -20.01 -9.13
CA LYS A 31 20.31 -19.88 -10.02
C LYS A 31 20.01 -20.45 -11.39
N HIS A 32 20.47 -19.75 -12.39
CA HIS A 32 20.34 -20.17 -13.76
C HIS A 32 21.38 -21.25 -14.08
N ASP A 33 20.95 -22.36 -14.65
CA ASP A 33 21.83 -23.40 -15.13
C ASP A 33 21.86 -23.27 -16.64
N PRO A 34 22.99 -22.90 -17.24
CA PRO A 34 23.04 -22.66 -18.67
C PRO A 34 22.67 -23.86 -19.53
N GLU A 35 22.75 -25.05 -18.97
CA GLU A 35 22.43 -26.25 -19.72
C GLU A 35 20.98 -26.68 -19.59
N ASP A 36 20.21 -25.95 -18.82
CA ASP A 36 18.83 -26.30 -18.56
C ASP A 36 17.91 -25.19 -19.06
N ASP A 37 17.25 -25.40 -20.17
CA ASP A 37 16.33 -24.40 -20.73
C ASP A 37 15.21 -24.07 -19.76
N LEU A 38 14.79 -25.06 -19.00
CA LEU A 38 13.73 -24.87 -18.04
C LEU A 38 14.19 -23.93 -16.93
N SER A 39 15.47 -24.00 -16.57
CA SER A 39 16.04 -23.15 -15.56
C SER A 39 16.00 -21.68 -16.01
N ALA A 40 16.24 -21.42 -17.28
CA ALA A 40 16.20 -20.07 -17.79
C ALA A 40 14.78 -19.50 -17.70
N ASP A 41 13.77 -20.31 -18.05
CA ASP A 41 12.40 -19.86 -17.95
C ASP A 41 12.00 -19.62 -16.50
N LYS A 42 12.42 -20.48 -15.60
CA LYS A 42 12.12 -20.31 -14.18
C LYS A 42 12.75 -19.04 -13.65
N LEU A 43 13.96 -18.73 -14.08
CA LEU A 43 14.65 -17.54 -13.65
C LEU A 43 13.89 -16.30 -14.12
N LYS A 44 13.45 -16.30 -15.38
CA LYS A 44 12.70 -15.17 -15.91
C LYS A 44 11.39 -15.00 -15.17
N ASN A 45 10.69 -16.09 -14.91
CA ASN A 45 9.43 -16.02 -14.20
C ASN A 45 9.61 -15.54 -12.78
N ALA A 46 10.66 -15.99 -12.11
CA ALA A 46 10.94 -15.55 -10.76
C ALA A 46 11.25 -14.06 -10.71
N ALA A 47 12.02 -13.59 -11.69
CA ALA A 47 12.35 -12.17 -11.76
C ALA A 47 11.12 -11.32 -12.01
N ALA A 48 10.25 -11.77 -12.93
CA ALA A 48 9.02 -11.06 -13.21
C ALA A 48 8.11 -11.03 -11.99
N THR A 49 8.04 -12.15 -11.27
CA THR A 49 7.23 -12.23 -10.07
C THR A 49 7.75 -11.25 -9.01
N LYS A 50 9.07 -11.17 -8.84
CA LYS A 50 9.62 -10.26 -7.86
C LYS A 50 9.31 -8.82 -8.20
N LYS A 51 9.37 -8.47 -9.48
CA LYS A 51 9.04 -7.13 -9.90
C LYS A 51 7.61 -6.80 -9.55
N LEU A 52 6.69 -7.72 -9.85
CA LEU A 52 5.28 -7.51 -9.53
C LEU A 52 5.05 -7.37 -8.05
N VAL A 53 5.73 -8.18 -7.25
CA VAL A 53 5.59 -8.14 -5.80
C VAL A 53 6.05 -6.79 -5.26
N ILE A 54 7.16 -6.29 -5.75
CA ILE A 54 7.69 -5.01 -5.29
C ILE A 54 6.74 -3.88 -5.68
N PHE A 55 6.26 -3.90 -6.92
CA PHE A 55 5.33 -2.87 -7.39
C PHE A 55 4.03 -2.93 -6.59
N ASP A 56 3.53 -4.14 -6.33
CA ASP A 56 2.31 -4.31 -5.55
C ASP A 56 2.49 -3.77 -4.14
N ALA A 57 3.66 -3.99 -3.55
CA ALA A 57 3.92 -3.48 -2.20
C ALA A 57 3.86 -1.96 -2.18
N PHE A 58 4.43 -1.30 -3.20
CA PHE A 58 4.36 0.15 -3.29
C PHE A 58 2.93 0.63 -3.51
N GLU A 59 2.18 -0.07 -4.35
CA GLU A 59 0.80 0.31 -4.59
C GLU A 59 -0.04 0.23 -3.33
N ILE A 60 0.12 -0.86 -2.60
CA ILE A 60 -0.62 -1.05 -1.36
C ILE A 60 -0.25 0.04 -0.36
N LEU A 61 1.04 0.30 -0.23
CA LEU A 61 1.51 1.30 0.72
C LEU A 61 0.99 2.69 0.37
N ASN A 62 1.02 3.05 -0.91
CA ASN A 62 0.50 4.33 -1.35
C ASN A 62 -0.98 4.46 -1.04
N ARG A 63 -1.73 3.39 -1.27
CA ARG A 63 -3.15 3.43 -0.99
C ARG A 63 -3.41 3.54 0.50
N ILE A 64 -2.62 2.86 1.31
CA ILE A 64 -2.74 2.95 2.76
C ILE A 64 -2.51 4.39 3.21
N GLU A 65 -1.49 5.04 2.66
CA GLU A 65 -1.19 6.40 3.05
C GLU A 65 -2.31 7.36 2.68
N LEU A 66 -2.87 7.17 1.48
CA LEU A 66 -3.99 8.01 1.05
C LEU A 66 -5.19 7.82 1.96
N GLU A 67 -5.47 6.58 2.33
CA GLU A 67 -6.62 6.32 3.19
C GLU A 67 -6.40 6.85 4.60
N ARG A 68 -5.17 6.75 5.10
CA ARG A 68 -4.86 7.30 6.41
C ARG A 68 -5.02 8.81 6.42
N GLU A 69 -4.53 9.46 5.37
CA GLU A 69 -4.66 10.90 5.26
C GLU A 69 -6.12 11.31 5.18
N ALA A 70 -6.91 10.55 4.45
CA ALA A 70 -8.33 10.83 4.35
C ALA A 70 -9.03 10.71 5.70
N LEU A 71 -8.65 9.70 6.48
CA LEU A 71 -9.23 9.53 7.81
C LEU A 71 -8.82 10.66 8.73
N GLU A 72 -7.56 11.05 8.68
CA GLU A 72 -7.07 12.14 9.51
C GLU A 72 -7.71 13.46 9.13
N SER A 73 -7.86 13.70 7.84
CA SER A 73 -8.50 14.92 7.36
C SER A 73 -9.95 14.98 7.80
N ALA A 74 -10.63 13.85 7.74
CA ALA A 74 -12.02 13.82 8.16
C ALA A 74 -12.15 14.15 9.64
N GLU A 75 -11.25 13.63 10.46
CA GLU A 75 -11.27 13.94 11.89
C GLU A 75 -10.94 15.39 12.17
N LYS A 76 -9.93 15.89 11.48
CA LYS A 76 -9.57 17.29 11.64
C LYS A 76 -10.65 18.19 11.08
N GLY A 77 -11.27 17.79 10.01
CA GLY A 77 -12.34 18.54 9.41
C GLY A 77 -13.50 18.73 10.36
N LYS A 78 -13.81 17.72 11.14
CA LYS A 78 -14.88 17.83 12.11
C LYS A 78 -14.51 18.84 13.16
N SER A 79 -13.29 18.79 13.65
CA SER A 79 -12.84 19.76 14.63
C SER A 79 -12.88 21.16 14.07
N LYS A 80 -12.43 21.30 12.85
CA LYS A 80 -12.40 22.59 12.25
C LYS A 80 -13.75 23.17 12.04
N ILE A 81 -14.70 22.36 11.69
CA ILE A 81 -16.05 22.83 11.50
C ILE A 81 -16.53 23.47 12.78
N ASP A 82 -16.23 22.84 13.90
CA ASP A 82 -16.66 23.41 15.15
C ASP A 82 -16.01 24.75 15.44
N THR A 83 -14.76 24.88 15.13
CA THR A 83 -14.05 26.07 15.46
C THR A 83 -14.06 27.13 14.41
N LYS A 84 -14.22 26.78 13.18
CA LYS A 84 -14.08 27.74 12.20
C LYS A 84 -15.24 27.91 11.34
N GLN A 85 -16.35 27.85 11.89
CA GLN A 85 -17.48 28.08 11.11
C GLN A 85 -17.31 29.32 10.35
N GLY A 86 -16.69 30.27 10.92
CA GLY A 86 -16.56 31.51 10.25
C GLY A 86 -15.43 31.53 9.28
N PHE A 87 -14.57 30.59 9.35
CA PHE A 87 -13.45 30.62 8.49
C PHE A 87 -13.71 30.14 7.11
N ALA A 88 -14.70 29.40 6.95
CA ALA A 88 -14.92 28.82 5.68
C ALA A 88 -14.85 29.79 4.60
N GLU A 89 -15.33 30.91 4.84
CA GLU A 89 -15.33 31.76 3.81
C GLU A 89 -14.06 32.29 3.51
N ARG A 90 -13.17 32.26 4.37
CA ARG A 90 -11.98 32.81 4.03
C ARG A 90 -11.31 32.13 2.95
N ARG A 91 -11.64 30.95 2.68
CA ARG A 91 -10.95 30.32 1.74
C ARG A 91 -11.26 30.70 0.48
N SER A 92 -12.31 31.16 0.38
CA SER A 92 -12.58 31.42 -0.89
C SER A 92 -11.74 32.50 -1.28
N LYS A 93 -11.17 32.92 -0.59
CA LYS A 93 -10.34 33.77 -0.93
C LYS A 93 -9.73 33.61 -1.65
#